data_4f5a5b4ec0989254e1818f436d7e9273
#
_entry.id   4f5a5b4ec0989254e1818f436d7e9273
#
_cell.length_a   1.000
_cell.length_b   1.000
_cell.length_c   1.000
_cell.angle_alpha   90.00
_cell.angle_beta   90.00
_cell.angle_gamma   90.00
#
_symmetry.space_group_name_H-M   'P 1'
#
loop_
_entity.id
_entity.type
_entity.pdbx_description
1 polymer ?
#
loop_
_entity_poly.entity_id
_entity_poly.type
_entity_poly.pdbx_seq_one_letter_code
_entity_poly.pdbx_strand_id
1 'polypeptide(L)'
;MPKVTLSAFADEISPNPVEQLDVLERNGVRHIEFRSIHGTNVLDLTDEQHEEFRSLLHSRGFGLSAIGSPIGKIKIHDPFEPHLERFARAIQLAKFYQAPRIRIFSYYLGEGDEPASCRDEVIHRMTEKARIAEREGVALFLENERGIYGDTAARVLDILASVNSPALGHAFDPANYVEIGQPIDEAWTLLKPRVVHFHVKDYSLALKHNVPCG
;
A
#
# COMPACT_ATOMS: atom_id res chain seq x y z
N MET A 1 -6.22 15.18 20.36
CA MET A 1 -5.13 14.57 19.61
C MET A 1 -5.72 13.59 18.61
N PRO A 2 -5.21 13.49 17.39
CA PRO A 2 -5.67 12.46 16.47
C PRO A 2 -5.44 11.07 17.10
N LYS A 3 -6.42 10.20 17.01
CA LYS A 3 -6.31 8.83 17.51
C LYS A 3 -5.52 8.01 16.49
N VAL A 4 -4.33 7.56 16.86
CA VAL A 4 -3.51 6.66 16.04
C VAL A 4 -4.00 5.23 16.26
N THR A 5 -4.23 4.49 15.18
CA THR A 5 -4.58 3.06 15.23
C THR A 5 -3.38 2.27 14.73
N LEU A 6 -2.93 1.30 15.53
CA LEU A 6 -1.87 0.38 15.13
C LEU A 6 -2.41 -0.71 14.21
N SER A 7 -1.66 -1.01 13.18
CA SER A 7 -1.93 -2.07 12.23
C SER A 7 -0.62 -2.80 11.86
N ALA A 8 -0.71 -3.99 11.33
CA ALA A 8 0.48 -4.77 10.96
C ALA A 8 0.32 -5.45 9.60
N PHE A 9 1.46 -5.68 8.92
CA PHE A 9 1.61 -6.69 7.88
C PHE A 9 1.76 -8.05 8.54
N ALA A 10 0.65 -8.69 8.85
CA ALA A 10 0.62 -9.90 9.66
C ALA A 10 1.30 -11.11 9.00
N ASP A 11 1.40 -11.11 7.67
CA ASP A 11 2.09 -12.13 6.89
C ASP A 11 3.62 -12.16 7.10
N GLU A 12 4.19 -11.11 7.69
CA GLU A 12 5.59 -11.11 8.15
C GLU A 12 5.81 -11.96 9.41
N ILE A 13 4.74 -12.28 10.12
CA ILE A 13 4.77 -13.16 11.30
C ILE A 13 4.77 -14.63 10.87
N SER A 14 3.81 -15.01 10.04
CA SER A 14 3.60 -16.40 9.58
C SER A 14 2.66 -16.41 8.36
N PRO A 15 2.78 -17.41 7.47
CA PRO A 15 1.75 -17.65 6.45
C PRO A 15 0.43 -18.18 7.05
N ASN A 16 0.43 -18.69 8.28
CA ASN A 16 -0.77 -19.20 8.96
C ASN A 16 -1.59 -18.07 9.57
N PRO A 17 -2.85 -17.84 9.14
CA PRO A 17 -3.66 -16.73 9.62
C PRO A 17 -3.97 -16.81 11.12
N VAL A 18 -4.06 -18.00 11.71
CA VAL A 18 -4.29 -18.15 13.17
C VAL A 18 -3.08 -17.65 13.95
N GLU A 19 -1.86 -18.04 13.55
CA GLU A 19 -0.62 -17.58 14.18
C GLU A 19 -0.45 -16.06 14.03
N GLN A 20 -0.80 -15.50 12.87
CA GLN A 20 -0.83 -14.04 12.66
C GLN A 20 -1.65 -13.36 13.75
N LEU A 21 -2.89 -13.81 13.93
CA LEU A 21 -3.81 -13.20 14.90
C LEU A 21 -3.37 -13.45 16.35
N ASP A 22 -2.80 -14.62 16.67
CA ASP A 22 -2.30 -14.94 18.00
C ASP A 22 -1.18 -14.00 18.45
N VAL A 23 -0.25 -13.68 17.54
CA VAL A 23 0.84 -12.74 17.83
C VAL A 23 0.31 -11.32 17.97
N LEU A 24 -0.55 -10.88 17.05
CA LEU A 24 -1.11 -9.53 17.10
C LEU A 24 -1.95 -9.30 18.35
N GLU A 25 -2.76 -10.27 18.75
CA GLU A 25 -3.59 -10.21 19.95
C GLU A 25 -2.75 -10.06 21.22
N ARG A 26 -1.69 -10.85 21.36
CA ARG A 26 -0.74 -10.76 22.50
C ARG A 26 -0.07 -9.39 22.58
N ASN A 27 0.09 -8.70 21.45
CA ASN A 27 0.69 -7.37 21.38
C ASN A 27 -0.33 -6.22 21.36
N GLY A 28 -1.63 -6.50 21.55
CA GLY A 28 -2.68 -5.50 21.60
C GLY A 28 -3.01 -4.84 20.25
N VAL A 29 -2.56 -5.42 19.13
CA VAL A 29 -2.85 -4.94 17.78
C VAL A 29 -4.13 -5.62 17.29
N ARG A 30 -5.08 -4.85 16.77
CA ARG A 30 -6.39 -5.35 16.33
C ARG A 30 -6.70 -5.03 14.87
N HIS A 31 -5.76 -4.47 14.12
CA HIS A 31 -5.94 -4.16 12.71
C HIS A 31 -4.80 -4.75 11.89
N ILE A 32 -5.14 -5.16 10.67
CA ILE A 32 -4.21 -5.74 9.69
C ILE A 32 -4.26 -4.90 8.42
N GLU A 33 -3.11 -4.57 7.86
CA GLU A 33 -2.99 -4.26 6.45
C GLU A 33 -2.83 -5.58 5.70
N PHE A 34 -3.93 -6.04 5.08
CA PHE A 34 -4.03 -7.40 4.58
C PHE A 34 -3.31 -7.58 3.25
N ARG A 35 -2.18 -8.27 3.29
CA ARG A 35 -1.31 -8.53 2.14
C ARG A 35 -1.37 -9.98 1.67
N SER A 36 -1.28 -10.94 2.60
CA SER A 36 -1.33 -12.37 2.27
C SER A 36 -1.66 -13.26 3.47
N ILE A 37 -2.20 -14.45 3.18
CA ILE A 37 -2.30 -15.62 4.06
C ILE A 37 -1.97 -16.87 3.25
N HIS A 38 -1.54 -17.94 3.90
CA HIS A 38 -1.17 -19.20 3.27
C HIS A 38 -0.11 -19.06 2.16
N GLY A 39 0.73 -18.00 2.22
CA GLY A 39 1.69 -17.67 1.18
C GLY A 39 1.07 -17.13 -0.12
N THR A 40 -0.24 -16.87 -0.13
CA THR A 40 -0.99 -16.39 -1.29
C THR A 40 -1.37 -14.92 -1.12
N ASN A 41 -1.14 -14.11 -2.17
CA ASN A 41 -1.50 -12.70 -2.16
C ASN A 41 -3.01 -12.51 -2.01
N VAL A 42 -3.42 -11.45 -1.33
CA VAL A 42 -4.82 -11.11 -1.08
C VAL A 42 -5.69 -11.07 -2.34
N LEU A 43 -5.15 -10.68 -3.49
CA LEU A 43 -5.91 -10.63 -4.74
C LEU A 43 -6.07 -12.01 -5.43
N ASP A 44 -5.30 -13.01 -5.00
CA ASP A 44 -5.22 -14.32 -5.64
C ASP A 44 -5.84 -15.44 -4.78
N LEU A 45 -6.33 -15.11 -3.59
CA LEU A 45 -7.11 -16.02 -2.74
C LEU A 45 -8.48 -16.34 -3.38
N THR A 46 -8.98 -17.55 -3.13
CA THR A 46 -10.34 -17.93 -3.53
C THR A 46 -11.39 -17.22 -2.68
N ASP A 47 -12.62 -17.16 -3.16
CA ASP A 47 -13.73 -16.56 -2.40
C ASP A 47 -14.00 -17.33 -1.10
N GLU A 48 -13.82 -18.64 -1.10
CA GLU A 48 -13.95 -19.49 0.10
C GLU A 48 -12.88 -19.11 1.14
N GLN A 49 -11.61 -18.94 0.72
CA GLN A 49 -10.53 -18.51 1.60
C GLN A 49 -10.79 -17.11 2.19
N HIS A 50 -11.38 -16.22 1.39
CA HIS A 50 -11.80 -14.91 1.88
C HIS A 50 -12.91 -15.00 2.92
N GLU A 51 -13.91 -15.83 2.71
CA GLU A 51 -15.02 -16.04 3.70
C GLU A 51 -14.49 -16.65 4.99
N GLU A 52 -13.62 -17.65 4.93
CA GLU A 52 -12.98 -18.27 6.09
C GLU A 52 -12.18 -17.24 6.88
N PHE A 53 -11.33 -16.46 6.20
CA PHE A 53 -10.51 -15.45 6.86
C PHE A 53 -11.34 -14.31 7.46
N ARG A 54 -12.38 -13.85 6.75
CA ARG A 54 -13.31 -12.84 7.29
C ARG A 54 -13.99 -13.34 8.56
N SER A 55 -14.46 -14.59 8.56
CA SER A 55 -15.09 -15.22 9.71
C SER A 55 -14.12 -15.33 10.89
N LEU A 56 -12.87 -15.69 10.63
CA LEU A 56 -11.81 -15.73 11.64
C LEU A 56 -11.53 -14.33 12.22
N LEU A 57 -11.37 -13.31 11.38
CA LEU A 57 -11.18 -11.92 11.82
C LEU A 57 -12.34 -11.46 12.72
N HIS A 58 -13.57 -11.67 12.27
CA HIS A 58 -14.77 -11.26 12.99
C HIS A 58 -14.89 -11.97 14.35
N SER A 59 -14.67 -13.30 14.41
CA SER A 59 -14.76 -14.08 15.64
C SER A 59 -13.76 -13.65 16.70
N ARG A 60 -12.64 -13.03 16.28
CA ARG A 60 -11.56 -12.58 17.16
C ARG A 60 -11.51 -11.06 17.36
N GLY A 61 -12.47 -10.32 16.80
CA GLY A 61 -12.56 -8.87 16.96
C GLY A 61 -11.44 -8.09 16.24
N PHE A 62 -10.97 -8.60 15.09
CA PHE A 62 -10.03 -7.92 14.23
C PHE A 62 -10.73 -7.17 13.09
N GLY A 63 -10.12 -6.06 12.66
CA GLY A 63 -10.50 -5.32 11.48
C GLY A 63 -9.33 -5.14 10.51
N LEU A 64 -9.61 -4.67 9.30
CA LEU A 64 -8.56 -4.29 8.36
C LEU A 64 -8.37 -2.78 8.38
N SER A 65 -7.11 -2.34 8.36
CA SER A 65 -6.74 -0.93 8.11
C SER A 65 -6.71 -0.63 6.61
N ALA A 66 -6.35 -1.62 5.80
CA ALA A 66 -6.31 -1.53 4.34
C ALA A 66 -6.22 -2.92 3.69
N ILE A 67 -6.53 -2.98 2.41
CA ILE A 67 -6.08 -4.04 1.52
C ILE A 67 -4.65 -3.69 1.09
N GLY A 68 -3.67 -4.47 1.53
CA GLY A 68 -2.24 -4.33 1.20
C GLY A 68 -1.93 -4.85 -0.20
N SER A 69 -2.59 -4.29 -1.21
CA SER A 69 -2.55 -4.79 -2.59
C SER A 69 -1.22 -4.52 -3.29
N PRO A 70 -0.85 -5.31 -4.33
CA PRO A 70 0.27 -5.04 -5.21
C PRO A 70 -0.11 -4.16 -6.41
N ILE A 71 -1.26 -3.50 -6.38
CA ILE A 71 -1.74 -2.66 -7.50
C ILE A 71 -0.74 -1.53 -7.78
N GLY A 72 -0.26 -1.48 -9.03
CA GLY A 72 0.82 -0.58 -9.46
C GLY A 72 2.21 -1.22 -9.48
N LYS A 73 2.39 -2.45 -8.98
CA LYS A 73 3.64 -3.22 -9.11
C LYS A 73 3.70 -4.00 -10.43
N ILE A 74 3.50 -3.28 -11.52
CA ILE A 74 3.74 -3.73 -12.90
C ILE A 74 4.63 -2.69 -13.59
N LYS A 75 5.23 -3.03 -14.73
CA LYS A 75 5.98 -2.04 -15.51
C LYS A 75 5.02 -1.04 -16.14
N ILE A 76 5.48 0.20 -16.31
CA ILE A 76 4.67 1.27 -16.91
C ILE A 76 4.25 0.93 -18.36
N HIS A 77 5.03 0.10 -19.05
CA HIS A 77 4.77 -0.33 -20.42
C HIS A 77 3.88 -1.59 -20.52
N ASP A 78 3.56 -2.23 -19.40
CA ASP A 78 2.64 -3.38 -19.40
C ASP A 78 1.21 -2.93 -19.72
N PRO A 79 0.37 -3.81 -20.30
CA PRO A 79 -1.04 -3.51 -20.61
C PRO A 79 -1.79 -3.03 -19.35
N PHE A 80 -2.55 -1.95 -19.51
CA PHE A 80 -3.24 -1.34 -18.36
C PHE A 80 -4.59 -2.00 -18.05
N GLU A 81 -5.32 -2.45 -19.06
CA GLU A 81 -6.66 -3.06 -18.91
C GLU A 81 -6.67 -4.26 -17.98
N PRO A 82 -5.78 -5.29 -18.13
CA PRO A 82 -5.74 -6.41 -17.19
C PRO A 82 -5.40 -5.97 -15.76
N HIS A 83 -4.62 -4.88 -15.63
CA HIS A 83 -4.30 -4.32 -14.34
C HIS A 83 -5.50 -3.62 -13.68
N LEU A 84 -6.37 -2.99 -14.48
CA LEU A 84 -7.64 -2.44 -14.00
C LEU A 84 -8.60 -3.54 -13.53
N GLU A 85 -8.63 -4.71 -14.15
CA GLU A 85 -9.40 -5.86 -13.67
C GLU A 85 -8.92 -6.32 -12.28
N ARG A 86 -7.60 -6.40 -12.07
CA ARG A 86 -7.03 -6.68 -10.75
C ARG A 86 -7.35 -5.58 -9.73
N PHE A 87 -7.37 -4.33 -10.17
CA PHE A 87 -7.78 -3.23 -9.30
C PHE A 87 -9.27 -3.31 -8.93
N ALA A 88 -10.14 -3.70 -9.85
CA ALA A 88 -11.54 -3.96 -9.54
C ALA A 88 -11.69 -5.06 -8.48
N ARG A 89 -10.87 -6.12 -8.53
CA ARG A 89 -10.82 -7.15 -7.47
C ARG A 89 -10.42 -6.54 -6.12
N ALA A 90 -9.41 -5.68 -6.08
CA ALA A 90 -8.99 -5.02 -4.84
C ALA A 90 -10.13 -4.17 -4.23
N ILE A 91 -10.90 -3.47 -5.07
CA ILE A 91 -12.08 -2.70 -4.64
C ILE A 91 -13.17 -3.62 -4.06
N GLN A 92 -13.48 -4.74 -4.74
CA GLN A 92 -14.44 -5.73 -4.24
C GLN A 92 -14.03 -6.24 -2.87
N LEU A 93 -12.75 -6.57 -2.68
CA LEU A 93 -12.21 -7.03 -1.40
C LEU A 93 -12.23 -5.96 -0.32
N ALA A 94 -11.93 -4.70 -0.66
CA ALA A 94 -12.03 -3.60 0.29
C ALA A 94 -13.48 -3.47 0.82
N LYS A 95 -14.48 -3.56 -0.06
CA LYS A 95 -15.90 -3.56 0.33
C LYS A 95 -16.29 -4.80 1.13
N PHE A 96 -15.84 -5.97 0.68
CA PHE A 96 -16.12 -7.26 1.35
C PHE A 96 -15.63 -7.28 2.80
N TYR A 97 -14.40 -6.79 3.04
CA TYR A 97 -13.83 -6.72 4.39
C TYR A 97 -14.16 -5.44 5.15
N GLN A 98 -14.87 -4.49 4.53
CA GLN A 98 -15.08 -3.15 5.06
C GLN A 98 -13.74 -2.43 5.38
N ALA A 99 -12.71 -2.72 4.59
CA ALA A 99 -11.42 -2.06 4.70
C ALA A 99 -11.53 -0.61 4.18
N PRO A 100 -11.10 0.40 4.96
CA PRO A 100 -11.32 1.79 4.57
C PRO A 100 -10.44 2.24 3.39
N ARG A 101 -9.38 1.49 3.07
CA ARG A 101 -8.36 1.90 2.11
C ARG A 101 -7.78 0.73 1.34
N ILE A 102 -7.20 1.06 0.17
CA ILE A 102 -6.38 0.14 -0.63
C ILE A 102 -5.00 0.78 -0.82
N ARG A 103 -3.93 0.03 -0.54
CA ARG A 103 -2.56 0.41 -0.90
C ARG A 103 -2.35 0.25 -2.39
N ILE A 104 -1.68 1.23 -3.01
CA ILE A 104 -1.28 1.19 -4.42
C ILE A 104 0.14 1.74 -4.62
N PHE A 105 0.70 1.47 -5.80
CA PHE A 105 2.05 1.90 -6.23
C PHE A 105 1.99 2.62 -7.58
N SER A 106 3.11 3.27 -7.97
CA SER A 106 3.18 4.15 -9.14
C SER A 106 3.99 3.57 -10.31
N TYR A 107 3.99 2.26 -10.46
CA TYR A 107 4.59 1.50 -11.56
C TYR A 107 6.13 1.47 -11.58
N TYR A 108 6.67 0.29 -11.90
CA TYR A 108 8.09 0.14 -12.21
C TYR A 108 8.41 0.78 -13.55
N LEU A 109 9.54 1.48 -13.61
CA LEU A 109 10.10 1.98 -14.86
C LEU A 109 10.77 0.84 -15.62
N GLY A 110 10.82 0.94 -16.96
CA GLY A 110 11.60 0.02 -17.79
C GLY A 110 13.11 0.29 -17.66
N GLU A 111 13.91 -0.67 -18.08
CA GLU A 111 15.36 -0.48 -18.16
C GLU A 111 15.70 0.63 -19.16
N GLY A 112 16.44 1.65 -18.69
CA GLY A 112 16.79 2.82 -19.50
C GLY A 112 15.73 3.91 -19.61
N ASP A 113 14.55 3.73 -18.96
CA ASP A 113 13.56 4.79 -18.92
C ASP A 113 14.04 5.96 -18.05
N GLU A 114 13.92 7.17 -18.61
CA GLU A 114 14.02 8.38 -17.82
C GLU A 114 12.67 8.64 -17.13
N PRO A 115 12.60 8.87 -15.81
CA PRO A 115 11.34 9.09 -15.11
C PRO A 115 10.45 10.17 -15.75
N ALA A 116 11.06 11.23 -16.26
CA ALA A 116 10.32 12.32 -16.92
C ALA A 116 9.57 11.86 -18.17
N SER A 117 10.08 10.88 -18.91
CA SER A 117 9.41 10.35 -20.11
C SER A 117 8.19 9.49 -19.79
N CYS A 118 8.13 8.89 -18.60
CA CYS A 118 7.03 8.05 -18.17
C CYS A 118 5.95 8.82 -17.38
N ARG A 119 6.24 10.07 -17.01
CA ARG A 119 5.39 10.88 -16.12
C ARG A 119 3.93 10.93 -16.57
N ASP A 120 3.67 11.30 -17.79
CA ASP A 120 2.31 11.55 -18.27
C ASP A 120 1.47 10.27 -18.26
N GLU A 121 2.06 9.13 -18.61
CA GLU A 121 1.39 7.83 -18.54
C GLU A 121 1.13 7.41 -17.08
N VAL A 122 2.07 7.65 -16.16
CA VAL A 122 1.86 7.41 -14.73
C VAL A 122 0.69 8.24 -14.21
N ILE A 123 0.67 9.54 -14.50
CA ILE A 123 -0.40 10.43 -14.07
C ILE A 123 -1.75 10.02 -14.68
N HIS A 124 -1.78 9.64 -15.95
CA HIS A 124 -2.98 9.13 -16.61
C HIS A 124 -3.54 7.91 -15.87
N ARG A 125 -2.73 6.87 -15.66
CA ARG A 125 -3.15 5.63 -14.99
C ARG A 125 -3.53 5.85 -13.52
N MET A 126 -2.83 6.73 -12.82
CA MET A 126 -3.16 7.08 -11.43
C MET A 126 -4.48 7.85 -11.34
N THR A 127 -4.72 8.75 -12.28
CA THR A 127 -5.99 9.51 -12.38
C THR A 127 -7.17 8.57 -12.62
N GLU A 128 -7.02 7.61 -13.52
CA GLU A 128 -8.10 6.66 -13.81
C GLU A 128 -8.41 5.79 -12.59
N LYS A 129 -7.40 5.27 -11.88
CA LYS A 129 -7.62 4.54 -10.63
C LYS A 129 -8.29 5.40 -9.56
N ALA A 130 -7.89 6.66 -9.42
CA ALA A 130 -8.49 7.56 -8.45
C ALA A 130 -9.98 7.83 -8.77
N ARG A 131 -10.34 8.06 -10.05
CA ARG A 131 -11.73 8.23 -10.50
C ARG A 131 -12.59 7.00 -10.21
N ILE A 132 -12.04 5.80 -10.47
CA ILE A 132 -12.72 4.56 -10.15
C ILE A 132 -12.95 4.47 -8.64
N ALA A 133 -11.93 4.72 -7.82
CA ALA A 133 -12.01 4.68 -6.37
C ALA A 133 -13.05 5.66 -5.81
N GLU A 134 -13.10 6.90 -6.31
CA GLU A 134 -14.12 7.89 -5.96
C GLU A 134 -15.53 7.39 -6.24
N ARG A 135 -15.76 6.89 -7.46
CA ARG A 135 -17.06 6.34 -7.87
C ARG A 135 -17.48 5.17 -6.99
N GLU A 136 -16.54 4.33 -6.61
CA GLU A 136 -16.77 3.13 -5.79
C GLU A 136 -16.80 3.42 -4.26
N GLY A 137 -16.50 4.65 -3.85
CA GLY A 137 -16.50 5.07 -2.44
C GLY A 137 -15.36 4.46 -1.62
N VAL A 138 -14.21 4.18 -2.24
CA VAL A 138 -13.03 3.58 -1.59
C VAL A 138 -11.88 4.57 -1.62
N ALA A 139 -11.13 4.69 -0.53
CA ALA A 139 -9.92 5.52 -0.50
C ALA A 139 -8.68 4.72 -0.89
N LEU A 140 -7.71 5.41 -1.50
CA LEU A 140 -6.41 4.87 -1.89
C LEU A 140 -5.30 5.56 -1.10
N PHE A 141 -4.22 4.85 -0.85
CA PHE A 141 -2.96 5.49 -0.51
C PHE A 141 -1.81 4.96 -1.36
N LEU A 142 -1.03 5.90 -1.88
CA LEU A 142 0.17 5.66 -2.65
C LEU A 142 1.35 5.44 -1.70
N GLU A 143 2.00 4.30 -1.75
CA GLU A 143 3.25 4.04 -1.04
C GLU A 143 4.45 4.41 -1.92
N ASN A 144 5.44 5.09 -1.33
CA ASN A 144 6.76 5.27 -1.96
C ASN A 144 7.57 3.98 -1.86
N GLU A 145 8.21 3.58 -2.94
CA GLU A 145 9.06 2.39 -2.99
C GLU A 145 10.20 2.57 -4.01
N ARG A 146 11.34 1.90 -3.78
CA ARG A 146 12.46 1.93 -4.70
C ARG A 146 12.10 1.31 -6.06
N GLY A 147 12.53 1.97 -7.15
CA GLY A 147 12.41 1.46 -8.52
C GLY A 147 11.07 1.70 -9.19
N ILE A 148 10.10 2.32 -8.49
CA ILE A 148 8.86 2.80 -9.10
C ILE A 148 8.98 4.30 -9.42
N TYR A 149 8.07 4.84 -10.22
CA TYR A 149 8.08 6.26 -10.55
C TYR A 149 8.09 7.15 -9.30
N GLY A 150 7.22 6.88 -8.33
CA GLY A 150 7.08 7.61 -7.07
C GLY A 150 8.04 7.12 -5.98
N ASP A 151 9.30 6.93 -6.28
CA ASP A 151 10.31 6.56 -5.29
C ASP A 151 10.80 7.77 -4.49
N THR A 152 10.90 8.97 -5.11
CA THR A 152 11.27 10.21 -4.42
C THR A 152 10.05 11.00 -3.95
N ALA A 153 10.22 11.78 -2.87
CA ALA A 153 9.15 12.63 -2.34
C ALA A 153 8.66 13.66 -3.35
N ALA A 154 9.53 14.20 -4.20
CA ALA A 154 9.15 15.13 -5.25
C ALA A 154 8.22 14.48 -6.28
N ARG A 155 8.51 13.24 -6.70
CA ARG A 155 7.66 12.50 -7.65
C ARG A 155 6.35 12.01 -7.01
N VAL A 156 6.36 11.63 -5.73
CA VAL A 156 5.13 11.36 -4.99
C VAL A 156 4.26 12.60 -4.92
N LEU A 157 4.84 13.76 -4.58
CA LEU A 157 4.11 15.03 -4.53
C LEU A 157 3.53 15.39 -5.90
N ASP A 158 4.30 15.21 -6.98
CA ASP A 158 3.84 15.45 -8.34
C ASP A 158 2.62 14.59 -8.71
N ILE A 159 2.65 13.29 -8.37
CA ILE A 159 1.48 12.40 -8.57
C ILE A 159 0.27 12.95 -7.80
N LEU A 160 0.43 13.19 -6.49
CA LEU A 160 -0.65 13.62 -5.62
C LEU A 160 -1.25 14.97 -6.03
N ALA A 161 -0.41 15.89 -6.53
CA ALA A 161 -0.84 17.21 -6.99
C ALA A 161 -1.50 17.14 -8.37
N SER A 162 -0.95 16.34 -9.30
CA SER A 162 -1.48 16.21 -10.66
C SER A 162 -2.80 15.45 -10.69
N VAL A 163 -2.92 14.36 -9.93
CA VAL A 163 -4.18 13.58 -9.82
C VAL A 163 -5.23 14.37 -9.04
N ASN A 164 -4.84 15.08 -8.00
CA ASN A 164 -5.67 15.98 -7.18
C ASN A 164 -7.03 15.39 -6.78
N SER A 165 -7.06 14.14 -6.35
CA SER A 165 -8.27 13.43 -5.94
C SER A 165 -8.37 13.37 -4.40
N PRO A 166 -9.57 13.56 -3.83
CA PRO A 166 -9.81 13.35 -2.40
C PRO A 166 -9.70 11.88 -1.99
N ALA A 167 -9.83 10.95 -2.95
CA ALA A 167 -9.69 9.52 -2.71
C ALA A 167 -8.22 9.06 -2.64
N LEU A 168 -7.23 9.91 -3.00
CA LEU A 168 -5.83 9.54 -3.05
C LEU A 168 -5.01 10.27 -1.98
N GLY A 169 -4.50 9.53 -1.00
CA GLY A 169 -3.53 9.98 -0.02
C GLY A 169 -2.16 9.31 -0.19
N HIS A 170 -1.30 9.51 0.80
CA HIS A 170 0.05 8.95 0.83
C HIS A 170 0.24 8.03 2.04
N ALA A 171 0.82 6.84 1.80
CA ALA A 171 1.44 6.03 2.83
C ALA A 171 2.92 6.38 2.89
N PHE A 172 3.33 7.02 3.97
CA PHE A 172 4.72 7.43 4.16
C PHE A 172 5.53 6.27 4.73
N ASP A 173 6.45 5.70 3.92
CA ASP A 173 7.43 4.70 4.35
C ASP A 173 8.81 5.36 4.45
N PRO A 174 9.30 5.69 5.65
CA PRO A 174 10.58 6.37 5.82
C PRO A 174 11.76 5.49 5.42
N ALA A 175 11.68 4.17 5.63
CA ALA A 175 12.80 3.26 5.30
C ALA A 175 13.05 3.20 3.79
N ASN A 176 12.00 3.26 2.97
CA ASN A 176 12.12 3.29 1.53
C ASN A 176 12.78 4.60 1.03
N TYR A 177 12.61 5.73 1.73
CA TYR A 177 13.37 6.96 1.43
C TYR A 177 14.84 6.84 1.83
N VAL A 178 15.13 6.24 3.01
CA VAL A 178 16.51 5.99 3.44
C VAL A 178 17.23 5.08 2.45
N GLU A 179 16.57 4.04 1.95
CA GLU A 179 17.14 3.09 0.99
C GLU A 179 17.65 3.75 -0.29
N ILE A 180 16.96 4.80 -0.77
CA ILE A 180 17.37 5.55 -1.97
C ILE A 180 18.22 6.78 -1.66
N GLY A 181 18.59 6.99 -0.39
CA GLY A 181 19.43 8.10 0.03
C GLY A 181 18.70 9.45 0.13
N GLN A 182 17.35 9.46 0.18
CA GLN A 182 16.60 10.70 0.36
C GLN A 182 16.48 11.04 1.85
N PRO A 183 16.79 12.30 2.27
CA PRO A 183 16.60 12.76 3.64
C PRO A 183 15.13 12.71 4.06
N ILE A 184 14.85 12.05 5.20
CA ILE A 184 13.47 11.86 5.69
C ILE A 184 12.81 13.19 6.04
N ASP A 185 13.53 14.12 6.63
CA ASP A 185 13.00 15.43 7.03
C ASP A 185 12.51 16.27 5.84
N GLU A 186 13.22 16.18 4.71
CA GLU A 186 12.82 16.82 3.46
C GLU A 186 11.56 16.15 2.90
N ALA A 187 11.54 14.81 2.83
CA ALA A 187 10.40 14.06 2.37
C ALA A 187 9.16 14.31 3.24
N TRP A 188 9.34 14.31 4.56
CA TRP A 188 8.27 14.62 5.51
C TRP A 188 7.73 16.05 5.33
N THR A 189 8.61 17.02 5.19
CA THR A 189 8.22 18.43 5.01
C THR A 189 7.35 18.62 3.77
N LEU A 190 7.69 17.94 2.69
CA LEU A 190 6.93 17.98 1.44
C LEU A 190 5.57 17.28 1.53
N LEU A 191 5.52 16.11 2.17
CA LEU A 191 4.41 15.18 2.03
C LEU A 191 3.45 15.13 3.22
N LYS A 192 3.86 15.62 4.42
CA LYS A 192 3.03 15.55 5.63
C LYS A 192 1.57 15.98 5.48
N PRO A 193 1.19 16.99 4.65
CA PRO A 193 -0.21 17.37 4.48
C PRO A 193 -1.05 16.32 3.72
N ARG A 194 -0.41 15.37 3.06
CA ARG A 194 -1.05 14.35 2.23
C ARG A 194 -0.94 12.95 2.84
N VAL A 195 -0.23 12.80 3.97
CA VAL A 195 -0.04 11.52 4.65
C VAL A 195 -1.32 11.12 5.37
N VAL A 196 -1.84 9.95 5.01
CA VAL A 196 -3.03 9.32 5.60
C VAL A 196 -2.74 7.98 6.24
N HIS A 197 -1.55 7.45 6.00
CA HIS A 197 -1.05 6.18 6.53
C HIS A 197 0.46 6.27 6.74
N PHE A 198 1.00 5.48 7.67
CA PHE A 198 2.43 5.50 7.98
C PHE A 198 2.92 4.08 8.16
N HIS A 199 3.95 3.68 7.41
CA HIS A 199 4.63 2.41 7.64
C HIS A 199 5.79 2.61 8.60
N VAL A 200 5.75 1.92 9.74
CA VAL A 200 6.87 1.90 10.70
C VAL A 200 7.81 0.79 10.28
N LYS A 201 8.90 1.17 9.67
CA LYS A 201 9.92 0.29 9.10
C LYS A 201 11.29 0.96 9.23
N ASP A 202 12.34 0.19 9.39
CA ASP A 202 13.71 0.71 9.48
C ASP A 202 14.63 0.04 8.47
N TYR A 203 15.64 0.77 8.02
CA TYR A 203 16.61 0.32 7.02
C TYR A 203 18.04 0.69 7.43
N SER A 204 18.91 -0.29 7.48
CA SER A 204 20.32 -0.08 7.78
C SER A 204 21.11 0.20 6.50
N LEU A 205 21.64 1.41 6.38
CA LEU A 205 22.54 1.79 5.28
C LEU A 205 23.84 0.97 5.29
N ALA A 206 24.31 0.57 6.48
CA ALA A 206 25.52 -0.25 6.63
C ALA A 206 25.30 -1.70 6.16
N LEU A 207 24.15 -2.28 6.52
CA LEU A 207 23.80 -3.66 6.20
C LEU A 207 23.09 -3.79 4.85
N LYS A 208 22.56 -2.69 4.30
CA LYS A 208 21.80 -2.62 3.05
C LYS A 208 20.55 -3.52 3.05
N HIS A 209 19.89 -3.62 4.19
CA HIS A 209 18.61 -4.33 4.33
C HIS A 209 17.77 -3.75 5.46
N ASN A 210 16.48 -4.13 5.47
CA ASN A 210 15.58 -3.76 6.54
C ASN A 210 16.02 -4.43 7.87
N VAL A 211 15.86 -3.66 8.95
CA VAL A 211 16.18 -4.08 10.32
C VAL A 211 14.98 -3.85 11.23
N PRO A 212 14.91 -4.49 12.40
CA PRO A 212 13.94 -4.13 13.43
C PRO A 212 14.06 -2.65 13.80
N CYS A 213 12.91 -2.01 14.00
CA CYS A 213 12.86 -0.59 14.36
C CYS A 213 13.47 -0.35 15.75
N GLY A 214 14.30 0.67 15.91
CA GLY A 214 14.90 1.13 17.17
C GLY A 214 16.36 0.87 17.36
#